data_976527172eaa7602e5b72e5f2767485f
#
_entry.id   976527172eaa7602e5b72e5f2767485f
#
_cell.length_a   1.000
_cell.length_b   1.000
_cell.length_c   1.000
_cell.angle_alpha   90.00
_cell.angle_beta   90.00
_cell.angle_gamma   90.00
#
_symmetry.space_group_name_H-M   'P 1'
#
loop_
_entity.id
_entity.type
_entity.pdbx_description
1 polymer ?
#
loop_
_entity_poly.entity_id
_entity_poly.type
_entity_poly.pdbx_seq_one_letter_code
_entity_poly.pdbx_strand_id
1 'polypeptide(L)'
;MDNTLKYNKPWILQRADPYVYRHTDGAYYFTASVPEYDRIVLRKSDTLAGLETAAETEIWHKHESGPQSIHIWAPELHYLFGKWYIYYAGGDKDDIWAI
;
A
#
# COMPACT_ATOMS: atom_id res chain seq x y z
N MET A 1 -14.40 11.88 27.19
CA MET A 1 -13.60 12.07 25.97
C MET A 1 -14.49 11.78 24.77
N ASP A 2 -14.46 12.65 23.81
CA ASP A 2 -15.21 12.48 22.58
C ASP A 2 -14.43 11.59 21.63
N ASN A 3 -14.94 10.38 21.36
CA ASN A 3 -14.30 9.43 20.47
C ASN A 3 -14.26 9.91 19.02
N THR A 4 -15.11 10.83 18.63
CA THR A 4 -15.10 11.33 17.25
C THR A 4 -13.81 12.08 16.92
N LEU A 5 -13.21 12.77 17.89
CA LEU A 5 -11.94 13.45 17.69
C LEU A 5 -10.80 12.48 17.38
N LYS A 6 -10.86 11.28 17.96
CA LYS A 6 -9.84 10.25 17.77
C LYS A 6 -9.79 9.76 16.33
N TYR A 7 -10.92 9.75 15.64
CA TYR A 7 -11.05 9.21 14.28
C TYR A 7 -11.28 10.31 13.24
N ASN A 8 -11.03 11.56 13.62
CA ASN A 8 -11.28 12.70 12.78
C ASN A 8 -10.20 12.95 11.74
N LYS A 9 -9.07 12.24 11.84
CA LYS A 9 -7.95 12.35 10.91
C LYS A 9 -7.63 10.96 10.35
N PRO A 10 -7.15 10.90 9.10
CA PRO A 10 -6.61 9.65 8.59
C PRO A 10 -5.47 9.16 9.48
N TRP A 11 -5.42 7.87 9.73
CA TRP A 11 -4.36 7.25 10.52
C TRP A 11 -3.00 7.43 9.86
N ILE A 12 -2.93 7.23 8.55
CA ILE A 12 -1.74 7.51 7.75
C ILE A 12 -2.13 8.49 6.66
N LEU A 13 -1.46 9.65 6.64
CA LEU A 13 -1.83 10.74 5.74
C LEU A 13 -1.46 10.44 4.30
N GLN A 14 -2.30 10.93 3.36
CA GLN A 14 -2.07 10.86 1.92
C GLN A 14 -1.88 9.42 1.40
N ARG A 15 -2.58 8.47 2.02
CA ARG A 15 -2.59 7.08 1.58
C ARG A 15 -4.04 6.63 1.46
N ALA A 16 -4.37 6.06 0.31
CA ALA A 16 -5.71 5.53 0.02
C ALA A 16 -5.64 4.01 -0.12
N ASP A 17 -6.79 3.35 -0.01
CA ASP A 17 -6.89 1.90 -0.15
C ASP A 17 -5.88 1.17 0.73
N PRO A 18 -5.85 1.45 2.04
CA PRO A 18 -4.85 0.87 2.92
C PRO A 18 -5.05 -0.64 3.07
N TYR A 19 -3.96 -1.37 3.09
CA TYR A 19 -3.95 -2.80 3.34
C TYR A 19 -2.92 -3.13 4.41
N VAL A 20 -3.37 -3.79 5.48
CA VAL A 20 -2.50 -4.20 6.59
C VAL A 20 -2.48 -5.72 6.66
N TYR A 21 -1.30 -6.28 6.72
CA TYR A 21 -1.08 -7.72 6.86
C TYR A 21 -0.25 -7.99 8.11
N ARG A 22 -0.78 -8.83 9.01
CA ARG A 22 0.00 -9.30 10.15
C ARG A 22 0.60 -10.66 9.81
N HIS A 23 1.93 -10.73 9.80
CA HIS A 23 2.64 -11.95 9.47
C HIS A 23 2.81 -12.87 10.70
N THR A 24 3.14 -14.12 10.44
CA THR A 24 3.33 -15.12 11.50
C THR A 24 4.50 -14.81 12.43
N ASP A 25 5.44 -13.95 12.01
CA ASP A 25 6.52 -13.46 12.88
C ASP A 25 6.03 -12.39 13.87
N GLY A 26 4.75 -12.00 13.81
CA GLY A 26 4.17 -10.98 14.67
C GLY A 26 4.29 -9.56 14.16
N ALA A 27 5.05 -9.34 13.09
CA ALA A 27 5.19 -8.01 12.50
C ALA A 27 3.98 -7.65 11.64
N TYR A 28 3.72 -6.33 11.56
CA TYR A 28 2.69 -5.77 10.69
C TYR A 28 3.32 -5.14 9.46
N TYR A 29 2.67 -5.34 8.33
CA TYR A 29 3.10 -4.78 7.05
C TYR A 29 1.95 -3.95 6.49
N PHE A 30 2.29 -2.81 5.90
CA PHE A 30 1.32 -1.86 5.37
C PHE A 30 1.69 -1.49 3.94
N THR A 31 0.69 -1.50 3.07
CA THR A 31 0.79 -0.96 1.72
C THR A 31 -0.47 -0.17 1.40
N ALA A 32 -0.38 0.77 0.48
CA ALA A 32 -1.51 1.61 0.08
C ALA A 32 -1.21 2.34 -1.22
N SER A 33 -2.23 2.93 -1.81
CA SER A 33 -2.07 3.83 -2.95
C SER A 33 -1.42 5.13 -2.50
N VAL A 34 -0.45 5.62 -3.25
CA VAL A 34 0.14 6.94 -3.04
C VAL A 34 -0.56 7.96 -3.95
N PRO A 35 -0.54 9.28 -3.59
CA PRO A 35 -1.27 10.29 -4.36
C PRO A 35 -0.86 10.38 -5.83
N GLU A 36 0.39 10.10 -6.15
CA GLU A 36 0.93 10.16 -7.51
C GLU A 36 0.52 8.96 -8.36
N TYR A 37 0.04 7.87 -7.73
CA TYR A 37 -0.35 6.61 -8.39
C TYR A 37 0.74 6.05 -9.30
N ASP A 38 1.99 6.16 -8.85
CA ASP A 38 3.16 5.83 -9.68
C ASP A 38 4.05 4.73 -9.11
N ARG A 39 3.77 4.28 -7.88
CA ARG A 39 4.64 3.34 -7.20
C ARG A 39 3.92 2.51 -6.16
N ILE A 40 4.58 1.46 -5.72
CA ILE A 40 4.15 0.64 -4.59
C ILE A 40 5.13 0.83 -3.45
N VAL A 41 4.60 1.10 -2.27
CA VAL A 41 5.37 1.35 -1.06
C VAL A 41 5.02 0.34 0.02
N LEU A 42 5.95 0.13 0.94
CA LEU A 42 5.78 -0.80 2.04
C LEU A 42 6.28 -0.19 3.35
N ARG A 43 5.51 -0.38 4.40
CA ARG A 43 5.92 -0.09 5.78
C ARG A 43 5.89 -1.37 6.60
N LYS A 44 6.80 -1.48 7.56
CA LYS A 44 6.84 -2.59 8.50
C LYS A 44 6.97 -2.05 9.91
N SER A 45 6.26 -2.66 10.86
CA SER A 45 6.37 -2.32 12.28
C SER A 45 6.04 -3.53 13.14
N ASP A 46 6.63 -3.57 14.32
CA ASP A 46 6.30 -4.60 15.31
C ASP A 46 4.92 -4.39 15.94
N THR A 47 4.37 -3.18 15.82
CA THR A 47 3.05 -2.84 16.35
C THR A 47 2.20 -2.20 15.27
N LEU A 48 0.89 -2.36 15.39
CA LEU A 48 -0.05 -1.72 14.47
C LEU A 48 0.10 -0.19 14.50
N ALA A 49 0.17 0.39 15.70
CA ALA A 49 0.31 1.83 15.85
C ALA A 49 1.63 2.36 15.27
N GLY A 50 2.69 1.57 15.32
CA GLY A 50 3.98 1.97 14.80
C GLY A 50 4.02 2.15 13.29
N LEU A 51 3.06 1.60 12.56
CA LEU A 51 3.00 1.78 11.10
C LEU A 51 2.80 3.24 10.70
N GLU A 52 2.16 4.04 11.55
CA GLU A 52 1.92 5.46 11.27
C GLU A 52 3.23 6.23 11.03
N THR A 53 4.25 5.91 11.80
CA THR A 53 5.56 6.58 11.75
C THR A 53 6.67 5.75 11.16
N ALA A 54 6.38 4.52 10.74
CA ALA A 54 7.40 3.64 10.17
C ALA A 54 7.95 4.21 8.86
N ALA A 55 9.22 3.97 8.62
CA ALA A 55 9.85 4.34 7.35
C ALA A 55 9.15 3.64 6.19
N GLU A 56 8.97 4.36 5.09
CA GLU A 56 8.33 3.84 3.91
C GLU A 56 9.36 3.53 2.85
N THR A 57 9.32 2.31 2.31
CA THR A 57 10.24 1.86 1.27
C THR A 57 9.48 1.72 -0.05
N GLU A 58 10.01 2.31 -1.11
CA GLU A 58 9.50 2.07 -2.45
C GLU A 58 10.01 0.71 -2.92
N ILE A 59 9.08 -0.20 -3.27
CA ILE A 59 9.45 -1.55 -3.67
C ILE A 59 9.23 -1.80 -5.16
N TRP A 60 8.49 -0.94 -5.84
CA TRP A 60 8.26 -1.02 -7.28
C TRP A 60 7.77 0.32 -7.80
N HIS A 61 8.21 0.68 -9.00
CA HIS A 61 7.81 1.91 -9.67
C HIS A 61 7.17 1.59 -11.02
N LYS A 62 6.21 2.40 -11.44
CA LYS A 62 5.50 2.22 -12.69
C LYS A 62 6.42 2.17 -13.90
N HIS A 63 5.96 1.51 -14.96
CA HIS A 63 6.62 1.59 -16.27
C HIS A 63 6.44 3.00 -16.86
N GLU A 64 7.36 3.41 -17.73
CA GLU A 64 7.27 4.73 -18.37
C GLU A 64 6.14 4.79 -19.39
N SER A 65 5.81 3.67 -20.03
CA SER A 65 4.76 3.59 -21.04
C SER A 65 4.20 2.17 -21.11
N GLY A 66 3.05 2.03 -21.79
CA GLY A 66 2.39 0.75 -21.97
C GLY A 66 1.69 0.26 -20.72
N PRO A 67 1.50 -1.06 -20.58
CA PRO A 67 0.86 -1.63 -19.39
C PRO A 67 1.60 -1.22 -18.11
N GLN A 68 0.83 -0.98 -17.04
CA GLN A 68 1.37 -0.62 -15.72
C GLN A 68 2.16 0.69 -15.72
N SER A 69 1.74 1.65 -16.54
CA SER A 69 2.41 2.94 -16.66
C SER A 69 1.67 4.09 -16.00
N ILE A 70 0.40 3.91 -15.62
CA ILE A 70 -0.40 4.91 -14.92
C ILE A 70 -1.32 4.24 -13.90
N HIS A 71 -1.81 5.04 -12.97
CA HIS A 71 -2.83 4.63 -12.01
C HIS A 71 -2.47 3.33 -11.28
N ILE A 72 -1.30 3.31 -10.67
CA ILE A 72 -0.89 2.21 -9.82
C ILE A 72 -1.57 2.41 -8.47
N TRP A 73 -2.57 1.59 -8.17
CA TRP A 73 -3.32 1.74 -6.94
C TRP A 73 -3.85 0.43 -6.37
N ALA A 74 -4.40 0.54 -5.14
CA ALA A 74 -5.02 -0.56 -4.40
C ALA A 74 -4.14 -1.80 -4.26
N PRO A 75 -2.87 -1.67 -3.82
CA PRO A 75 -2.03 -2.84 -3.62
C PRO A 75 -2.51 -3.67 -2.43
N GLU A 76 -2.36 -4.99 -2.55
CA GLU A 76 -2.62 -5.95 -1.48
C GLU A 76 -1.40 -6.84 -1.31
N LEU A 77 -1.01 -7.07 -0.06
CA LEU A 77 0.16 -7.87 0.28
C LEU A 77 -0.27 -9.25 0.76
N HIS A 78 0.29 -10.30 0.16
CA HIS A 78 -0.03 -11.68 0.51
C HIS A 78 1.24 -12.51 0.68
N TYR A 79 1.21 -13.43 1.63
CA TYR A 79 2.27 -14.41 1.82
C TYR A 79 1.70 -15.79 1.50
N LEU A 80 2.10 -16.35 0.36
CA LEU A 80 1.56 -17.60 -0.17
C LEU A 80 2.71 -18.52 -0.58
N PHE A 81 2.62 -19.80 -0.18
CA PHE A 81 3.59 -20.82 -0.60
C PHE A 81 5.04 -20.42 -0.32
N GLY A 82 5.28 -19.79 0.82
CA GLY A 82 6.62 -19.37 1.22
C GLY A 82 7.16 -18.14 0.51
N LYS A 83 6.33 -17.42 -0.22
CA LYS A 83 6.74 -16.22 -0.97
C LYS A 83 5.79 -15.07 -0.73
N TRP A 84 6.31 -13.85 -0.86
CA TRP A 84 5.54 -12.63 -0.81
C TRP A 84 5.03 -12.26 -2.21
N TYR A 85 3.78 -11.84 -2.27
CA TYR A 85 3.14 -11.37 -3.50
C TYR A 85 2.45 -10.04 -3.23
N ILE A 86 2.51 -9.14 -4.20
CA ILE A 86 1.70 -7.93 -4.20
C ILE A 86 0.80 -7.96 -5.41
N TYR A 87 -0.50 -7.88 -5.16
CA TYR A 87 -1.51 -7.70 -6.19
C TYR A 87 -1.90 -6.24 -6.22
N TYR A 88 -1.91 -5.64 -7.38
CA TYR A 88 -2.26 -4.23 -7.53
C TYR A 88 -2.93 -4.00 -8.87
N ALA A 89 -3.68 -2.89 -8.97
CA ALA A 89 -4.26 -2.46 -10.23
C ALA A 89 -3.31 -1.48 -10.92
N GLY A 90 -3.15 -1.65 -12.22
CA GLY A 90 -2.35 -0.75 -13.03
C GLY A 90 -3.00 -0.59 -14.40
N GLY A 91 -2.84 0.57 -15.00
CA GLY A 91 -3.42 0.88 -16.29
C GLY A 91 -2.38 1.38 -17.29
N ASP A 92 -2.86 1.71 -18.47
CA ASP A 92 -2.06 2.40 -19.49
C ASP A 92 -2.78 3.67 -19.94
N LYS A 93 -2.21 4.40 -20.87
CA LYS A 93 -2.77 5.66 -21.37
C LYS A 93 -4.17 5.52 -21.96
N ASP A 94 -4.57 4.29 -22.31
CA ASP A 94 -5.87 4.01 -22.91
C ASP A 94 -6.85 3.46 -21.86
N ASP A 95 -6.51 3.58 -20.57
CA ASP A 95 -7.31 3.10 -19.43
C ASP A 95 -7.59 1.59 -19.47
N ILE A 96 -6.65 0.83 -20.03
CA ILE A 96 -6.72 -0.62 -20.00
C ILE A 96 -6.10 -1.11 -18.69
N TRP A 97 -6.90 -1.76 -17.86
CA TRP A 97 -6.53 -2.14 -16.50
C TRP A 97 -6.09 -3.61 -16.43
N ALA A 98 -5.12 -3.88 -15.57
CA ALA A 98 -4.68 -5.23 -15.24
C ALA A 98 -4.30 -5.32 -13.77
N ILE A 99 -4.31 -6.52 -13.26
CA ILE A 99 -3.88 -6.85 -11.90
C ILE A 99 -2.69 -7.79 -11.98
#